data_ff792958187e6796f83fb48eb7c2d40b
#
_entry.id   ff792958187e6796f83fb48eb7c2d40b
#
_cell.length_a   1.000
_cell.length_b   1.000
_cell.length_c   1.000
_cell.angle_alpha   90.00
_cell.angle_beta   90.00
_cell.angle_gamma   90.00
#
_symmetry.space_group_name_H-M   'P 1'
#
loop_
_entity.id
_entity.type
_entity.pdbx_description
1 polymer ?
#
loop_
_entity_poly.entity_id
_entity_poly.type
_entity_poly.pdbx_seq_one_letter_code
_entity_poly.pdbx_strand_id
1 'polypeptide(L)'
;STTSFAVTANAVEANVGNDSFSALRDYVQLIESGRKLTGNSSQTSAQNSNDAYAELRSFAEQIGADRPQATNRLPKLAGDAESLIDFLRGGGSSKPSTAPSKGPVAGGTKESAPVDATYVGAKVCVTCHATQAELFKHTLMGRINQTQKGKFDCENCHGPGSAHVKAGGGRGVGGIISFRPEDPSRTAQENNAICLACHERGDRTYWNGSTHETRGLMCTNCHTIMKQVSRKFQLKTAFTPDTCYQCHKDRRAENYFSSHMPLREGKITCSDCHNPHGTATEAMLRENTVNDNCYKCHAEKRGPFLWEHAPVRENCLNCHDPHGSTKEFLLKVQRPKLCAECHGFDHGTNLLGPTNSRFIFNKGCGNCHVKIHGSNHPSGAFFQR
;
A
#
# COMPACT_ATOMS: atom_id res chain seq x y z
N SER A 1 -3.92 48.19 -23.93
CA SER A 1 -4.72 47.10 -24.55
C SER A 1 -4.82 45.96 -23.64
N THR A 2 -5.89 45.94 -22.84
CA THR A 2 -6.27 44.87 -21.93
C THR A 2 -6.98 43.79 -22.72
N THR A 3 -6.34 42.67 -22.98
CA THR A 3 -7.02 41.45 -23.48
C THR A 3 -7.50 40.64 -22.30
N SER A 4 -8.79 40.71 -22.05
CA SER A 4 -9.51 39.86 -21.13
C SER A 4 -9.61 38.45 -21.71
N PHE A 5 -8.99 37.47 -21.08
CA PHE A 5 -9.22 36.05 -21.37
C PHE A 5 -10.45 35.61 -20.57
N ALA A 6 -11.61 35.62 -21.20
CA ALA A 6 -12.74 34.86 -20.72
C ALA A 6 -12.52 33.39 -21.01
N VAL A 7 -12.19 32.61 -20.00
CA VAL A 7 -12.22 31.15 -20.06
C VAL A 7 -13.70 30.77 -19.97
N THR A 8 -14.28 30.39 -21.09
CA THR A 8 -15.68 29.94 -21.16
C THR A 8 -15.81 28.58 -20.45
N ALA A 9 -16.86 28.46 -19.66
CA ALA A 9 -17.21 27.28 -18.83
C ALA A 9 -17.42 25.97 -19.62
N ASN A 10 -17.30 25.98 -20.92
CA ASN A 10 -17.61 24.83 -21.80
C ASN A 10 -16.49 23.79 -21.94
N ALA A 11 -15.31 23.97 -21.30
CA ALA A 11 -14.23 22.98 -21.36
C ALA A 11 -14.25 21.96 -20.20
N VAL A 12 -15.14 22.14 -19.22
CA VAL A 12 -15.19 21.29 -18.01
C VAL A 12 -16.26 20.18 -18.10
N GLU A 13 -17.22 20.31 -19.00
CA GLU A 13 -18.34 19.34 -19.07
C GLU A 13 -18.03 18.00 -19.76
N ALA A 14 -16.89 17.83 -20.41
CA ALA A 14 -16.63 16.65 -21.25
C ALA A 14 -15.97 15.45 -20.51
N ASN A 15 -15.65 15.54 -19.22
CA ASN A 15 -14.96 14.43 -18.55
C ASN A 15 -15.30 14.28 -17.05
N VAL A 16 -16.57 14.29 -16.69
CA VAL A 16 -17.03 13.97 -15.33
C VAL A 16 -17.35 12.46 -15.24
N GLY A 17 -16.32 11.65 -15.30
CA GLY A 17 -16.35 10.23 -14.99
C GLY A 17 -15.53 9.96 -13.73
N ASN A 18 -16.23 9.78 -12.61
CA ASN A 18 -15.84 9.01 -11.41
C ASN A 18 -14.76 9.50 -10.43
N ASP A 19 -14.16 10.67 -10.55
CA ASP A 19 -13.24 11.12 -9.48
C ASP A 19 -13.31 12.64 -9.24
N SER A 20 -14.21 13.05 -8.34
CA SER A 20 -14.37 14.46 -7.93
C SER A 20 -13.11 15.07 -7.30
N PHE A 21 -12.17 14.23 -6.81
CA PHE A 21 -10.90 14.65 -6.24
C PHE A 21 -9.82 14.92 -7.30
N SER A 22 -9.91 14.30 -8.48
CA SER A 22 -9.01 14.58 -9.58
C SER A 22 -9.21 15.99 -10.11
N ALA A 23 -10.46 16.39 -10.38
CA ALA A 23 -10.81 17.71 -10.86
C ALA A 23 -10.38 18.83 -9.88
N LEU A 24 -10.50 18.56 -8.57
CA LEU A 24 -10.05 19.53 -7.54
C LEU A 24 -8.53 19.68 -7.51
N ARG A 25 -7.80 18.59 -7.73
CA ARG A 25 -6.33 18.57 -7.78
C ARG A 25 -5.80 19.32 -8.99
N ASP A 26 -6.43 19.11 -10.15
CA ASP A 26 -6.07 19.78 -11.40
C ASP A 26 -6.34 21.29 -11.31
N TYR A 27 -7.43 21.69 -10.65
CA TYR A 27 -7.76 23.10 -10.41
C TYR A 27 -6.75 23.78 -9.46
N VAL A 28 -6.30 23.10 -8.39
CA VAL A 28 -5.25 23.61 -7.49
C VAL A 28 -3.91 23.78 -8.22
N GLN A 29 -3.54 22.82 -9.09
CA GLN A 29 -2.33 22.95 -9.91
C GLN A 29 -2.40 24.12 -10.89
N LEU A 30 -3.59 24.39 -11.44
CA LEU A 30 -3.80 25.53 -12.34
C LEU A 30 -3.58 26.87 -11.60
N ILE A 31 -4.08 27.00 -10.37
CA ILE A 31 -3.87 28.20 -9.54
C ILE A 31 -2.39 28.36 -9.19
N GLU A 32 -1.70 27.29 -8.84
CA GLU A 32 -0.27 27.32 -8.49
C GLU A 32 0.62 27.66 -9.71
N SER A 33 0.27 27.19 -10.90
CA SER A 33 0.97 27.54 -12.14
C SER A 33 0.75 29.00 -12.53
N GLY A 34 -0.45 29.56 -12.32
CA GLY A 34 -0.74 30.97 -12.52
C GLY A 34 0.05 31.90 -11.60
N ARG A 35 0.34 31.49 -10.37
CA ARG A 35 1.22 32.23 -9.44
C ARG A 35 2.67 32.33 -9.89
N LYS A 36 3.18 31.35 -10.63
CA LYS A 36 4.56 31.36 -11.14
C LYS A 36 4.78 32.32 -12.33
N LEU A 37 3.69 32.74 -12.99
CA LEU A 37 3.77 33.64 -14.15
C LEU A 37 3.72 35.14 -13.78
N THR A 38 3.38 35.50 -12.55
CA THR A 38 3.30 36.91 -12.09
C THR A 38 4.33 37.22 -10.99
N GLY A 39 5.59 36.95 -11.26
CA GLY A 39 6.70 37.41 -10.42
C GLY A 39 6.98 38.89 -10.62
N ASN A 40 6.45 39.75 -9.80
CA ASN A 40 6.95 41.03 -9.25
C ASN A 40 5.79 41.96 -8.86
N SER A 41 5.33 41.91 -7.63
CA SER A 41 4.89 43.09 -6.86
C SER A 41 4.39 42.69 -5.48
N SER A 42 4.98 43.26 -4.47
CA SER A 42 4.87 42.92 -3.05
C SER A 42 3.74 43.63 -2.32
N GLN A 43 2.55 43.84 -2.89
CA GLN A 43 1.43 44.45 -2.16
C GLN A 43 0.00 44.01 -2.52
N THR A 44 -0.23 43.05 -3.41
CA THR A 44 -1.58 42.60 -3.81
C THR A 44 -1.91 41.14 -3.40
N SER A 45 -1.08 40.49 -2.60
CA SER A 45 -1.19 39.07 -2.34
C SER A 45 -2.32 38.64 -1.36
N ALA A 46 -2.77 39.52 -0.49
CA ALA A 46 -3.77 39.19 0.52
C ALA A 46 -5.22 39.25 0.01
N GLN A 47 -5.55 40.16 -0.91
CA GLN A 47 -6.88 40.28 -1.49
C GLN A 47 -7.16 39.18 -2.53
N ASN A 48 -6.20 38.87 -3.40
CA ASN A 48 -6.37 37.78 -4.39
C ASN A 48 -6.49 36.38 -3.77
N SER A 49 -5.95 36.15 -2.58
CA SER A 49 -6.13 34.87 -1.90
C SER A 49 -7.56 34.69 -1.37
N ASN A 50 -8.16 35.73 -0.84
CA ASN A 50 -9.54 35.67 -0.33
C ASN A 50 -10.58 35.46 -1.42
N ASP A 51 -10.38 36.04 -2.61
CA ASP A 51 -11.26 35.84 -3.74
C ASP A 51 -11.19 34.42 -4.31
N ALA A 52 -10.00 33.84 -4.39
CA ALA A 52 -9.81 32.43 -4.80
C ALA A 52 -10.43 31.43 -3.80
N TYR A 53 -10.40 31.76 -2.50
CA TYR A 53 -11.06 30.93 -1.49
C TYR A 53 -12.59 31.04 -1.52
N ALA A 54 -13.13 32.21 -1.86
CA ALA A 54 -14.57 32.41 -2.03
C ALA A 54 -15.09 31.58 -3.23
N GLU A 55 -14.36 31.55 -4.34
CA GLU A 55 -14.70 30.72 -5.51
C GLU A 55 -14.63 29.22 -5.20
N LEU A 56 -13.60 28.75 -4.51
CA LEU A 56 -13.49 27.35 -4.09
C LEU A 56 -14.62 26.93 -3.15
N ARG A 57 -15.06 27.81 -2.27
CA ARG A 57 -16.18 27.54 -1.35
C ARG A 57 -17.48 27.44 -2.13
N SER A 58 -17.75 28.37 -3.05
CA SER A 58 -18.92 28.35 -3.93
C SER A 58 -18.97 27.08 -4.80
N PHE A 59 -17.85 26.65 -5.35
CA PHE A 59 -17.73 25.42 -6.12
C PHE A 59 -17.98 24.17 -5.28
N ALA A 60 -17.46 24.13 -4.04
CA ALA A 60 -17.72 23.01 -3.11
C ALA A 60 -19.18 22.92 -2.68
N GLU A 61 -19.86 24.05 -2.51
CA GLU A 61 -21.28 24.13 -2.21
C GLU A 61 -22.13 23.65 -3.41
N GLN A 62 -21.74 23.98 -4.64
CA GLN A 62 -22.41 23.57 -5.86
C GLN A 62 -22.32 22.05 -6.09
N ILE A 63 -21.15 21.43 -5.84
CA ILE A 63 -21.00 19.97 -5.91
C ILE A 63 -21.83 19.27 -4.82
N GLY A 64 -21.98 19.88 -3.66
CA GLY A 64 -22.80 19.36 -2.55
C GLY A 64 -24.30 19.41 -2.83
N ALA A 65 -24.76 20.39 -3.60
CA ALA A 65 -26.19 20.60 -3.90
C ALA A 65 -26.76 19.58 -4.92
N ASP A 66 -25.92 19.06 -5.82
CA ASP A 66 -26.33 18.13 -6.87
C ASP A 66 -26.39 16.63 -6.44
N ARG A 67 -26.12 16.31 -5.17
CA ARG A 67 -26.22 14.94 -4.64
C ARG A 67 -26.91 14.85 -3.28
N PRO A 68 -28.25 14.72 -3.25
CA PRO A 68 -29.01 14.69 -1.97
C PRO A 68 -28.73 13.49 -1.05
N GLN A 69 -27.96 12.48 -1.45
CA GLN A 69 -27.72 11.28 -0.66
C GLN A 69 -26.27 11.07 -0.18
N ALA A 70 -25.35 11.98 -0.44
CA ALA A 70 -23.95 11.86 -0.02
C ALA A 70 -23.61 12.62 1.27
N THR A 71 -24.54 13.33 1.86
CA THR A 71 -24.30 14.27 2.98
C THR A 71 -24.01 13.61 4.33
N ASN A 72 -24.19 12.28 4.49
CA ASN A 72 -23.99 11.59 5.76
C ASN A 72 -22.59 11.01 5.99
N ARG A 73 -21.61 11.27 5.11
CA ARG A 73 -20.24 10.74 5.24
C ARG A 73 -19.10 11.75 5.20
N LEU A 74 -19.40 13.02 5.13
CA LEU A 74 -18.35 14.05 5.30
C LEU A 74 -18.22 14.37 6.79
N PRO A 75 -17.01 14.28 7.38
CA PRO A 75 -16.80 14.81 8.71
C PRO A 75 -17.13 16.30 8.67
N LYS A 76 -17.86 16.79 9.67
CA LYS A 76 -18.06 18.23 9.90
C LYS A 76 -16.68 18.86 10.09
N LEU A 77 -16.14 19.43 9.04
CA LEU A 77 -14.96 20.29 9.07
C LEU A 77 -15.41 21.65 9.59
N ALA A 78 -15.54 21.75 10.90
CA ALA A 78 -15.58 23.04 11.60
C ALA A 78 -14.14 23.30 12.04
N GLY A 79 -13.44 24.21 11.35
CA GLY A 79 -12.10 24.66 11.72
C GLY A 79 -11.22 24.85 10.49
N ASP A 80 -10.72 26.01 10.38
CA ASP A 80 -9.61 26.58 9.64
C ASP A 80 -9.21 26.00 8.25
N ALA A 81 -9.23 26.92 7.29
CA ALA A 81 -8.78 26.66 5.91
C ALA A 81 -7.35 26.08 5.81
N GLU A 82 -6.51 26.31 6.82
CA GLU A 82 -5.16 25.75 6.93
C GLU A 82 -5.15 24.24 7.10
N SER A 83 -6.08 23.67 7.84
CA SER A 83 -6.19 22.22 8.03
C SER A 83 -6.53 21.46 6.73
N LEU A 84 -7.32 22.07 5.86
CA LEU A 84 -7.64 21.50 4.54
C LEU A 84 -6.45 21.57 3.59
N ILE A 85 -5.68 22.64 3.66
CA ILE A 85 -4.47 22.83 2.86
C ILE A 85 -3.38 21.83 3.24
N ASP A 86 -3.18 21.56 4.52
CA ASP A 86 -2.21 20.57 4.98
C ASP A 86 -2.61 19.13 4.59
N PHE A 87 -3.90 18.83 4.66
CA PHE A 87 -4.41 17.55 4.18
C PHE A 87 -4.18 17.36 2.65
N LEU A 88 -4.41 18.41 1.87
CA LEU A 88 -4.22 18.37 0.41
C LEU A 88 -2.74 18.37 -0.02
N ARG A 89 -1.83 18.87 0.81
CA ARG A 89 -0.38 18.86 0.56
C ARG A 89 0.31 17.54 0.85
N GLY A 90 -0.41 16.55 1.41
CA GLY A 90 0.17 15.22 1.71
C GLY A 90 1.17 15.24 2.87
N GLY A 91 1.16 16.26 3.72
CA GLY A 91 2.00 16.40 4.89
C GLY A 91 1.50 15.53 6.06
N GLY A 92 1.66 14.22 5.96
CA GLY A 92 1.36 13.28 7.04
C GLY A 92 2.45 13.24 8.08
N SER A 93 2.51 14.23 8.98
CA SER A 93 3.20 14.08 10.26
C SER A 93 2.22 13.50 11.26
N SER A 94 2.26 12.20 11.46
CA SER A 94 1.46 11.50 12.47
C SER A 94 2.01 11.77 13.86
N LYS A 95 1.42 12.72 14.58
CA LYS A 95 1.42 12.70 16.05
C LYS A 95 0.30 11.77 16.52
N PRO A 96 0.51 10.91 17.51
CA PRO A 96 -0.54 10.07 18.06
C PRO A 96 -1.60 10.94 18.73
N SER A 97 -2.78 11.00 18.13
CA SER A 97 -3.97 11.57 18.74
C SER A 97 -4.55 10.54 19.69
N THR A 98 -4.47 10.79 20.98
CA THR A 98 -5.32 10.14 21.98
C THR A 98 -6.75 10.65 21.80
N ALA A 99 -7.53 9.97 20.95
CA ALA A 99 -8.97 10.18 20.89
C ALA A 99 -9.65 9.26 21.92
N PRO A 100 -10.62 9.77 22.69
CA PRO A 100 -11.36 8.94 23.63
C PRO A 100 -12.21 7.94 22.86
N SER A 101 -12.17 6.68 23.33
CA SER A 101 -13.02 5.60 22.87
C SER A 101 -14.50 5.99 22.96
N LYS A 102 -15.15 6.17 21.82
CA LYS A 102 -16.60 6.25 21.78
C LYS A 102 -17.14 4.86 22.12
N GLY A 103 -17.97 4.79 23.13
CA GLY A 103 -18.66 3.62 23.58
C GLY A 103 -19.49 2.93 22.48
N PRO A 104 -19.99 1.73 22.74
CA PRO A 104 -20.56 0.85 21.72
C PRO A 104 -21.75 1.52 21.05
N VAL A 105 -21.69 1.62 19.74
CA VAL A 105 -22.84 1.92 18.89
C VAL A 105 -23.79 0.73 19.06
N ALA A 106 -25.02 0.98 19.48
CA ALA A 106 -26.06 -0.03 19.61
C ALA A 106 -26.22 -0.75 18.27
N GLY A 107 -25.73 -1.99 18.25
CA GLY A 107 -25.70 -2.84 17.07
C GLY A 107 -27.04 -3.49 16.82
N GLY A 108 -27.22 -3.88 15.58
CA GLY A 108 -28.19 -4.90 15.23
C GLY A 108 -27.93 -6.17 16.05
N THR A 109 -28.97 -6.84 16.46
CA THR A 109 -28.96 -8.09 17.22
C THR A 109 -28.05 -9.10 16.52
N LYS A 110 -26.92 -9.43 17.15
CA LYS A 110 -26.09 -10.57 16.74
C LYS A 110 -26.96 -11.81 16.88
N GLU A 111 -27.35 -12.41 15.78
CA GLU A 111 -27.89 -13.75 15.80
C GLU A 111 -26.73 -14.71 16.03
N SER A 112 -26.32 -14.83 17.29
CA SER A 112 -25.45 -15.92 17.73
C SER A 112 -26.13 -17.22 17.42
N ALA A 113 -25.35 -18.28 17.10
CA ALA A 113 -25.92 -19.61 16.98
C ALA A 113 -26.84 -19.86 18.18
N PRO A 114 -28.07 -20.38 17.95
CA PRO A 114 -28.97 -20.69 19.04
C PRO A 114 -28.22 -21.54 20.07
N VAL A 115 -28.49 -21.31 21.35
CA VAL A 115 -27.81 -21.99 22.48
C VAL A 115 -27.87 -23.53 22.34
N ASP A 116 -28.84 -24.05 21.60
CA ASP A 116 -29.07 -25.47 21.36
C ASP A 116 -28.56 -25.98 20.00
N ALA A 117 -27.79 -25.18 19.24
CA ALA A 117 -27.26 -25.63 17.96
C ALA A 117 -26.20 -26.72 18.16
N THR A 118 -26.33 -27.83 17.44
CA THR A 118 -25.44 -28.99 17.49
C THR A 118 -24.73 -29.23 16.18
N TYR A 119 -23.60 -29.94 16.23
CA TYR A 119 -22.84 -30.34 15.04
C TYR A 119 -23.57 -31.48 14.31
N VAL A 120 -23.72 -31.36 12.99
CA VAL A 120 -24.44 -32.31 12.13
C VAL A 120 -23.52 -33.10 11.21
N GLY A 121 -22.28 -32.64 11.03
CA GLY A 121 -21.24 -33.26 10.21
C GLY A 121 -21.31 -32.90 8.72
N ALA A 122 -20.16 -32.95 8.05
CA ALA A 122 -19.99 -32.54 6.66
C ALA A 122 -20.93 -33.22 5.66
N LYS A 123 -21.34 -34.48 5.93
CA LYS A 123 -22.24 -35.21 5.05
C LYS A 123 -23.60 -34.52 4.88
N VAL A 124 -24.09 -33.89 5.93
CA VAL A 124 -25.36 -33.14 5.91
C VAL A 124 -25.16 -31.85 5.07
N CYS A 125 -24.04 -31.18 5.27
CA CYS A 125 -23.72 -29.93 4.54
C CYS A 125 -23.63 -30.16 3.00
N VAL A 126 -23.01 -31.26 2.57
CA VAL A 126 -22.79 -31.61 1.18
C VAL A 126 -24.10 -31.85 0.42
N THR A 127 -25.19 -32.22 1.05
CA THR A 127 -26.50 -32.43 0.39
C THR A 127 -26.98 -31.13 -0.32
N CYS A 128 -26.68 -29.95 0.24
CA CYS A 128 -27.01 -28.65 -0.35
C CYS A 128 -25.76 -27.94 -0.95
N HIS A 129 -24.58 -28.18 -0.39
CA HIS A 129 -23.33 -27.49 -0.75
C HIS A 129 -22.35 -28.40 -1.50
N ALA A 130 -22.85 -29.28 -2.41
CA ALA A 130 -22.02 -30.21 -3.18
C ALA A 130 -20.92 -29.53 -4.00
N THR A 131 -21.23 -28.41 -4.66
CA THR A 131 -20.27 -27.66 -5.46
C THR A 131 -19.14 -27.08 -4.60
N GLN A 132 -19.47 -26.51 -3.42
CA GLN A 132 -18.47 -25.98 -2.50
C GLN A 132 -17.57 -27.07 -1.94
N ALA A 133 -18.13 -28.22 -1.62
CA ALA A 133 -17.38 -29.38 -1.15
C ALA A 133 -16.42 -29.90 -2.22
N GLU A 134 -16.85 -29.97 -3.46
CA GLU A 134 -15.99 -30.38 -4.58
C GLU A 134 -14.84 -29.39 -4.80
N LEU A 135 -15.12 -28.10 -4.86
CA LEU A 135 -14.09 -27.08 -5.00
C LEU A 135 -13.08 -27.11 -3.83
N PHE A 136 -13.58 -27.34 -2.61
CA PHE A 136 -12.73 -27.42 -1.41
C PHE A 136 -11.74 -28.58 -1.48
N LYS A 137 -12.12 -29.74 -1.99
CA LYS A 137 -11.25 -30.92 -2.12
C LYS A 137 -9.94 -30.62 -2.88
N HIS A 138 -9.97 -29.69 -3.83
CA HIS A 138 -8.82 -29.29 -4.63
C HIS A 138 -7.91 -28.28 -3.94
N THR A 139 -8.36 -27.68 -2.83
CA THR A 139 -7.55 -26.73 -2.03
C THR A 139 -6.47 -27.45 -1.24
N LEU A 140 -5.47 -26.71 -0.73
CA LEU A 140 -4.46 -27.30 0.15
C LEU A 140 -5.10 -27.91 1.41
N MET A 141 -6.03 -27.19 2.04
CA MET A 141 -6.74 -27.70 3.22
C MET A 141 -7.60 -28.92 2.90
N GLY A 142 -8.31 -28.90 1.79
CA GLY A 142 -9.10 -30.04 1.33
C GLY A 142 -8.26 -31.29 1.07
N ARG A 143 -7.09 -31.13 0.45
CA ARG A 143 -6.12 -32.23 0.23
C ARG A 143 -5.55 -32.77 1.55
N ILE A 144 -5.21 -31.90 2.49
CA ILE A 144 -4.76 -32.32 3.83
C ILE A 144 -5.88 -33.09 4.55
N ASN A 145 -7.12 -32.63 4.42
CA ASN A 145 -8.28 -33.27 5.02
C ASN A 145 -8.58 -34.69 4.46
N GLN A 146 -8.17 -34.95 3.21
CA GLN A 146 -8.26 -36.29 2.63
C GLN A 146 -7.19 -37.25 3.18
N THR A 147 -6.18 -36.73 3.86
CA THR A 147 -5.17 -37.52 4.56
C THR A 147 -5.61 -37.80 5.99
N GLN A 148 -5.06 -38.85 6.62
CA GLN A 148 -5.33 -39.12 8.03
C GLN A 148 -4.79 -38.04 9.00
N LYS A 149 -4.02 -37.08 8.50
CA LYS A 149 -3.39 -35.99 9.27
C LYS A 149 -4.31 -34.80 9.50
N GLY A 150 -5.34 -34.61 8.66
CA GLY A 150 -6.29 -33.51 8.77
C GLY A 150 -7.68 -34.07 9.11
N LYS A 151 -8.17 -33.76 10.28
CA LYS A 151 -9.55 -34.11 10.69
C LYS A 151 -10.28 -32.82 11.01
N PHE A 152 -10.68 -32.09 9.97
CA PHE A 152 -11.54 -30.92 10.15
C PHE A 152 -12.72 -31.00 9.19
N ASP A 153 -13.84 -30.49 9.68
CA ASP A 153 -15.13 -30.48 9.04
C ASP A 153 -15.53 -29.06 8.68
N CYS A 154 -16.57 -28.87 7.87
CA CYS A 154 -17.13 -27.57 7.55
C CYS A 154 -17.44 -26.76 8.82
N GLU A 155 -17.98 -27.42 9.83
CA GLU A 155 -18.39 -26.83 11.09
C GLU A 155 -17.23 -26.37 11.98
N ASN A 156 -15.99 -26.84 11.77
CA ASN A 156 -14.83 -26.32 12.48
C ASN A 156 -14.58 -24.81 12.16
N CYS A 157 -15.01 -24.38 10.98
CA CYS A 157 -14.90 -22.99 10.58
C CYS A 157 -16.23 -22.25 10.63
N HIS A 158 -17.33 -22.93 10.27
CA HIS A 158 -18.64 -22.31 10.12
C HIS A 158 -19.54 -22.41 11.37
N GLY A 159 -19.10 -23.15 12.40
CA GLY A 159 -19.90 -23.40 13.61
C GLY A 159 -20.98 -24.47 13.44
N PRO A 160 -21.75 -24.78 14.50
CA PRO A 160 -22.74 -25.84 14.49
C PRO A 160 -23.89 -25.59 13.52
N GLY A 161 -24.17 -26.55 12.64
CA GLY A 161 -25.06 -26.40 11.49
C GLY A 161 -26.51 -26.78 11.70
N SER A 162 -26.90 -27.39 12.86
CA SER A 162 -28.23 -27.94 13.02
C SER A 162 -29.36 -26.93 12.85
N ALA A 163 -29.22 -25.72 13.39
CA ALA A 163 -30.22 -24.66 13.27
C ALA A 163 -30.34 -24.16 11.83
N HIS A 164 -29.20 -24.03 11.10
CA HIS A 164 -29.18 -23.69 9.70
C HIS A 164 -29.90 -24.71 8.81
N VAL A 165 -29.64 -25.99 9.06
CA VAL A 165 -30.31 -27.09 8.34
C VAL A 165 -31.80 -27.12 8.64
N LYS A 166 -32.20 -26.99 9.91
CA LYS A 166 -33.62 -26.94 10.32
C LYS A 166 -34.38 -25.77 9.69
N ALA A 167 -33.72 -24.64 9.50
CA ALA A 167 -34.30 -23.47 8.83
C ALA A 167 -34.36 -23.57 7.30
N GLY A 168 -33.89 -24.68 6.71
CA GLY A 168 -33.87 -24.87 5.26
C GLY A 168 -32.74 -24.13 4.55
N GLY A 169 -31.73 -23.70 5.28
CA GLY A 169 -30.59 -22.94 4.73
C GLY A 169 -30.82 -21.45 4.73
N GLY A 170 -30.00 -20.74 3.94
CA GLY A 170 -30.01 -19.30 3.85
C GLY A 170 -28.73 -18.69 4.40
N ARG A 171 -28.38 -17.51 3.89
CA ARG A 171 -27.13 -16.84 4.25
C ARG A 171 -27.24 -16.23 5.64
N GLY A 172 -26.36 -16.64 6.56
CA GLY A 172 -26.34 -16.16 7.94
C GLY A 172 -27.49 -16.72 8.80
N VAL A 173 -28.38 -17.54 8.25
CA VAL A 173 -29.52 -18.11 8.95
C VAL A 173 -29.07 -19.22 9.89
N GLY A 174 -29.62 -19.25 11.10
CA GLY A 174 -29.33 -20.27 12.12
C GLY A 174 -27.92 -20.17 12.71
N GLY A 175 -27.30 -18.98 12.67
CA GLY A 175 -26.02 -18.68 13.30
C GLY A 175 -24.78 -19.24 12.57
N ILE A 176 -24.94 -19.73 11.35
CA ILE A 176 -23.81 -20.17 10.52
C ILE A 176 -22.85 -19.01 10.25
N ILE A 177 -21.57 -19.21 10.52
CA ILE A 177 -20.54 -18.18 10.37
C ILE A 177 -20.28 -17.91 8.90
N SER A 178 -20.38 -16.65 8.49
CA SER A 178 -20.01 -16.14 7.17
C SER A 178 -18.68 -15.41 7.25
N PHE A 179 -17.74 -15.72 6.33
CA PHE A 179 -16.44 -15.06 6.22
C PHE A 179 -16.42 -13.96 5.14
N ARG A 180 -17.55 -13.33 4.89
CA ARG A 180 -17.63 -12.25 3.92
C ARG A 180 -17.21 -10.92 4.54
N PRO A 181 -16.39 -10.13 3.84
CA PRO A 181 -15.98 -8.80 4.34
C PRO A 181 -17.17 -7.85 4.55
N GLU A 182 -18.27 -8.09 3.82
CA GLU A 182 -19.47 -7.25 3.86
C GLU A 182 -20.48 -7.69 4.95
N ASP A 183 -20.17 -8.76 5.68
CA ASP A 183 -21.04 -9.25 6.74
C ASP A 183 -20.81 -8.44 8.03
N PRO A 184 -21.78 -7.58 8.44
CA PRO A 184 -21.61 -6.73 9.61
C PRO A 184 -21.81 -7.46 10.94
N SER A 185 -22.24 -8.72 10.88
CA SER A 185 -22.60 -9.49 12.09
C SER A 185 -21.39 -9.85 12.94
N ARG A 186 -20.19 -9.86 12.36
CA ARG A 186 -18.95 -10.26 13.02
C ARG A 186 -17.82 -9.27 12.71
N THR A 187 -16.98 -9.05 13.70
CA THR A 187 -15.76 -8.25 13.54
C THR A 187 -14.68 -9.02 12.77
N ALA A 188 -13.71 -8.30 12.22
CA ALA A 188 -12.54 -8.91 11.59
C ALA A 188 -11.77 -9.81 12.57
N GLN A 189 -11.66 -9.39 13.82
CA GLN A 189 -10.97 -10.14 14.88
C GLN A 189 -11.69 -11.48 15.19
N GLU A 190 -13.02 -11.45 15.33
CA GLU A 190 -13.81 -12.67 15.53
C GLU A 190 -13.67 -13.67 14.39
N ASN A 191 -13.62 -13.18 13.14
CA ASN A 191 -13.41 -14.03 11.97
C ASN A 191 -11.97 -14.57 11.90
N ASN A 192 -10.98 -13.74 12.22
CA ASN A 192 -9.57 -14.12 12.22
C ASN A 192 -9.25 -15.12 13.32
N ALA A 193 -9.89 -15.03 14.50
CA ALA A 193 -9.70 -15.94 15.62
C ALA A 193 -9.96 -17.41 15.22
N ILE A 194 -10.93 -17.65 14.34
CA ILE A 194 -11.23 -19.01 13.84
C ILE A 194 -10.05 -19.58 13.06
N CYS A 195 -9.41 -18.78 12.23
CA CYS A 195 -8.23 -19.19 11.46
C CYS A 195 -7.02 -19.36 12.38
N LEU A 196 -6.80 -18.39 13.28
CA LEU A 196 -5.68 -18.35 14.21
C LEU A 196 -5.69 -19.49 15.22
N ALA A 197 -6.84 -20.06 15.56
CA ALA A 197 -6.93 -21.26 16.41
C ALA A 197 -6.00 -22.40 15.93
N CYS A 198 -5.73 -22.45 14.62
CA CYS A 198 -4.80 -23.42 14.03
C CYS A 198 -3.59 -22.76 13.37
N HIS A 199 -3.69 -21.52 12.93
CA HIS A 199 -2.70 -20.82 12.08
C HIS A 199 -1.94 -19.70 12.80
N GLU A 200 -1.70 -19.77 14.10
CA GLU A 200 -1.03 -18.73 14.89
C GLU A 200 0.51 -18.75 14.77
N ARG A 201 1.09 -19.84 14.25
CA ARG A 201 2.55 -20.06 14.27
C ARG A 201 3.25 -19.69 12.97
N GLY A 202 4.57 -19.59 13.03
CA GLY A 202 5.42 -19.30 11.89
C GLY A 202 5.23 -17.86 11.40
N ASP A 203 5.09 -17.65 10.11
CA ASP A 203 4.92 -16.32 9.50
C ASP A 203 3.76 -15.50 10.06
N ARG A 204 2.86 -16.10 10.84
CA ARG A 204 1.68 -15.42 11.42
C ARG A 204 1.82 -15.07 12.89
N THR A 205 2.97 -15.38 13.49
CA THR A 205 3.27 -15.11 14.92
C THR A 205 3.03 -13.64 15.29
N TYR A 206 3.31 -12.73 14.37
CA TYR A 206 3.17 -11.29 14.58
C TYR A 206 1.87 -10.72 14.01
N TRP A 207 0.86 -11.58 13.73
CA TRP A 207 -0.41 -11.09 13.18
C TRP A 207 -1.08 -10.09 14.13
N ASN A 208 -1.20 -10.45 15.40
CA ASN A 208 -1.77 -9.58 16.42
C ASN A 208 -0.85 -8.36 16.62
N GLY A 209 -1.41 -7.17 16.43
CA GLY A 209 -0.68 -5.91 16.45
C GLY A 209 -0.02 -5.52 15.12
N SER A 210 -0.13 -6.37 14.08
CA SER A 210 0.37 -6.01 12.75
C SER A 210 -0.43 -4.85 12.13
N THR A 211 0.20 -4.17 11.17
CA THR A 211 -0.47 -3.07 10.45
C THR A 211 -1.74 -3.54 9.74
N HIS A 212 -1.78 -4.76 9.21
CA HIS A 212 -2.96 -5.29 8.54
C HIS A 212 -4.08 -5.64 9.52
N GLU A 213 -3.74 -6.23 10.66
CA GLU A 213 -4.72 -6.54 11.71
C GLU A 213 -5.33 -5.25 12.30
N THR A 214 -4.49 -4.27 12.65
CA THR A 214 -4.95 -2.98 13.21
C THR A 214 -5.81 -2.16 12.24
N ARG A 215 -5.69 -2.42 10.94
CA ARG A 215 -6.55 -1.86 9.89
C ARG A 215 -7.83 -2.66 9.65
N GLY A 216 -8.10 -3.66 10.46
CA GLY A 216 -9.32 -4.47 10.40
C GLY A 216 -9.37 -5.46 9.23
N LEU A 217 -8.21 -5.88 8.69
CA LEU A 217 -8.20 -6.86 7.62
C LEU A 217 -8.51 -8.26 8.17
N MET A 218 -9.29 -8.98 7.39
CA MET A 218 -9.55 -10.41 7.63
C MET A 218 -8.60 -11.27 6.81
N CYS A 219 -8.27 -12.46 7.28
CA CYS A 219 -7.53 -13.46 6.52
C CYS A 219 -8.17 -13.68 5.13
N THR A 220 -9.49 -13.64 5.07
CA THR A 220 -10.27 -13.78 3.83
C THR A 220 -10.25 -12.55 2.92
N ASN A 221 -9.65 -11.43 3.31
CA ASN A 221 -9.39 -10.34 2.36
C ASN A 221 -8.34 -10.74 1.32
N CYS A 222 -7.35 -11.54 1.72
CA CYS A 222 -6.26 -12.00 0.87
C CYS A 222 -6.39 -13.47 0.45
N HIS A 223 -6.93 -14.33 1.32
CA HIS A 223 -7.01 -15.77 1.12
C HIS A 223 -8.39 -16.25 0.71
N THR A 224 -8.44 -17.34 -0.06
CA THR A 224 -9.67 -18.08 -0.37
C THR A 224 -9.47 -19.55 -0.04
N ILE A 225 -10.31 -20.07 0.86
CA ILE A 225 -10.18 -21.44 1.38
C ILE A 225 -11.06 -22.42 0.59
N MET A 226 -12.21 -21.96 0.11
CA MET A 226 -13.22 -22.83 -0.52
C MET A 226 -12.94 -23.19 -1.98
N LYS A 227 -11.96 -22.53 -2.62
CA LYS A 227 -11.52 -22.85 -3.98
C LYS A 227 -10.05 -22.53 -4.16
N GLN A 228 -9.36 -23.27 -5.01
CA GLN A 228 -7.98 -22.98 -5.37
C GLN A 228 -7.95 -22.01 -6.55
N VAL A 229 -7.44 -20.80 -6.32
CA VAL A 229 -7.22 -19.77 -7.36
C VAL A 229 -5.73 -19.63 -7.66
N SER A 230 -4.92 -19.47 -6.60
CA SER A 230 -3.47 -19.40 -6.73
C SER A 230 -2.80 -20.76 -6.54
N ARG A 231 -1.62 -20.93 -7.13
CA ARG A 231 -0.80 -22.14 -6.92
C ARG A 231 -0.21 -22.22 -5.52
N LYS A 232 0.08 -21.09 -4.90
CA LYS A 232 0.71 -20.99 -3.57
C LYS A 232 -0.16 -20.14 -2.64
N PHE A 233 -0.11 -20.45 -1.36
CA PHE A 233 -0.68 -19.64 -0.26
C PHE A 233 -2.19 -19.44 -0.28
N GLN A 234 -2.96 -20.12 -1.14
CA GLN A 234 -4.43 -20.00 -1.21
C GLN A 234 -4.91 -18.54 -1.37
N LEU A 235 -4.22 -17.75 -2.21
CA LEU A 235 -4.58 -16.36 -2.45
C LEU A 235 -5.82 -16.23 -3.34
N LYS A 236 -6.53 -15.12 -3.24
CA LYS A 236 -7.71 -14.79 -4.06
C LYS A 236 -7.39 -14.57 -5.54
N THR A 237 -6.16 -14.22 -5.86
CA THR A 237 -5.70 -13.97 -7.22
C THR A 237 -4.68 -15.02 -7.67
N ALA A 238 -4.64 -15.32 -8.95
CA ALA A 238 -3.69 -16.27 -9.50
C ALA A 238 -2.25 -15.75 -9.46
N PHE A 239 -2.09 -14.45 -9.69
CA PHE A 239 -0.82 -13.74 -9.59
C PHE A 239 -0.70 -13.10 -8.21
N THR A 240 0.32 -13.47 -7.44
CA THR A 240 0.50 -13.08 -6.04
C THR A 240 0.45 -11.55 -5.82
N PRO A 241 1.18 -10.72 -6.60
CA PRO A 241 1.14 -9.27 -6.44
C PRO A 241 -0.25 -8.65 -6.60
N ASP A 242 -1.13 -9.23 -7.42
CA ASP A 242 -2.48 -8.70 -7.61
C ASP A 242 -3.33 -8.76 -6.34
N THR A 243 -3.02 -9.67 -5.42
CA THR A 243 -3.68 -9.70 -4.10
C THR A 243 -3.32 -8.44 -3.30
N CYS A 244 -2.07 -8.00 -3.36
CA CYS A 244 -1.59 -6.79 -2.67
C CYS A 244 -2.11 -5.52 -3.36
N TYR A 245 -2.13 -5.51 -4.69
CA TYR A 245 -2.54 -4.37 -5.50
C TYR A 245 -4.03 -4.00 -5.39
N GLN A 246 -4.85 -4.84 -4.77
CA GLN A 246 -6.24 -4.48 -4.45
C GLN A 246 -6.30 -3.22 -3.58
N CYS A 247 -5.31 -3.03 -2.69
CA CYS A 247 -5.20 -1.87 -1.80
C CYS A 247 -3.98 -1.01 -2.10
N HIS A 248 -2.81 -1.61 -2.41
CA HIS A 248 -1.55 -0.92 -2.67
C HIS A 248 -1.41 -0.51 -4.15
N LYS A 249 -2.30 0.39 -4.59
CA LYS A 249 -2.39 0.82 -5.99
C LYS A 249 -1.19 1.66 -6.44
N ASP A 250 -0.61 2.44 -5.52
CA ASP A 250 0.61 3.21 -5.70
C ASP A 250 1.80 2.28 -6.03
N ARG A 251 1.98 1.21 -5.27
CA ARG A 251 3.02 0.20 -5.51
C ARG A 251 2.81 -0.54 -6.83
N ARG A 252 1.55 -0.72 -7.23
CA ARG A 252 1.24 -1.23 -8.58
C ARG A 252 1.75 -0.28 -9.65
N ALA A 253 1.46 1.02 -9.52
CA ALA A 253 1.89 2.02 -10.49
C ALA A 253 3.42 2.10 -10.60
N GLU A 254 4.13 2.15 -9.47
CA GLU A 254 5.59 2.17 -9.41
C GLU A 254 6.22 0.94 -10.10
N ASN A 255 5.61 -0.24 -9.93
CA ASN A 255 6.10 -1.46 -10.58
C ASN A 255 5.94 -1.46 -12.11
N TYR A 256 5.23 -0.49 -12.68
CA TYR A 256 5.15 -0.27 -14.14
C TYR A 256 6.17 0.76 -14.64
N PHE A 257 6.98 1.36 -13.79
CA PHE A 257 8.06 2.22 -14.22
C PHE A 257 9.11 1.46 -15.03
N SER A 258 9.90 2.20 -15.80
CA SER A 258 10.92 1.63 -16.70
C SER A 258 11.98 0.81 -15.95
N SER A 259 12.32 1.21 -14.75
CA SER A 259 13.19 0.47 -13.82
C SER A 259 12.35 -0.04 -12.67
N HIS A 260 12.24 -1.35 -12.54
CA HIS A 260 11.40 -2.02 -11.54
C HIS A 260 12.02 -3.35 -11.12
N MET A 261 11.59 -3.82 -9.95
CA MET A 261 11.92 -5.18 -9.51
C MET A 261 11.16 -6.22 -10.37
N PRO A 262 11.71 -7.43 -10.59
CA PRO A 262 11.14 -8.42 -11.50
C PRO A 262 9.89 -9.14 -10.92
N LEU A 263 8.92 -8.36 -10.42
CA LEU A 263 7.63 -8.86 -9.96
C LEU A 263 6.73 -9.26 -11.13
N ARG A 264 6.69 -8.45 -12.18
CA ARG A 264 5.88 -8.72 -13.39
C ARG A 264 6.35 -9.97 -14.12
N GLU A 265 7.64 -10.23 -14.08
CA GLU A 265 8.30 -11.40 -14.63
C GLU A 265 8.13 -12.65 -13.75
N GLY A 266 7.47 -12.49 -12.58
CA GLY A 266 7.19 -13.60 -11.66
C GLY A 266 8.43 -14.20 -10.99
N LYS A 267 9.58 -13.50 -11.01
CA LYS A 267 10.82 -13.96 -10.40
C LYS A 267 10.82 -13.73 -8.89
N ILE A 268 10.17 -12.66 -8.45
CA ILE A 268 9.98 -12.33 -7.03
C ILE A 268 8.53 -11.93 -6.79
N THR A 269 8.16 -11.88 -5.52
CA THR A 269 6.85 -11.41 -5.06
C THR A 269 7.02 -10.40 -3.92
N CYS A 270 5.98 -9.67 -3.57
CA CYS A 270 6.01 -8.76 -2.42
C CYS A 270 6.43 -9.48 -1.13
N SER A 271 6.03 -10.76 -1.00
CA SER A 271 6.30 -11.57 0.18
C SER A 271 7.76 -12.04 0.30
N ASP A 272 8.60 -11.84 -0.71
CA ASP A 272 10.02 -12.17 -0.60
C ASP A 272 10.75 -11.16 0.28
N CYS A 273 10.26 -9.91 0.34
CA CYS A 273 10.80 -8.85 1.19
C CYS A 273 9.90 -8.55 2.41
N HIS A 274 8.57 -8.66 2.26
CA HIS A 274 7.61 -8.32 3.31
C HIS A 274 6.89 -9.56 3.83
N ASN A 275 6.58 -9.58 5.14
CA ASN A 275 5.63 -10.54 5.68
C ASN A 275 4.28 -9.83 5.94
N PRO A 276 3.25 -10.07 5.12
CA PRO A 276 1.96 -9.39 5.27
C PRO A 276 1.20 -9.74 6.56
N HIS A 277 1.67 -10.74 7.29
CA HIS A 277 1.10 -11.13 8.58
C HIS A 277 1.76 -10.41 9.78
N GLY A 278 2.71 -9.51 9.51
CA GLY A 278 3.44 -8.78 10.54
C GLY A 278 4.85 -9.31 10.80
N THR A 279 5.67 -8.43 11.31
CA THR A 279 7.04 -8.68 11.77
C THR A 279 7.34 -7.74 12.94
N ALA A 280 8.46 -7.94 13.60
CA ALA A 280 8.99 -7.00 14.58
C ALA A 280 9.70 -5.79 13.93
N THR A 281 9.81 -5.75 12.60
CA THR A 281 10.55 -4.74 11.86
C THR A 281 9.61 -3.68 11.26
N GLU A 282 10.17 -2.53 10.92
CA GLU A 282 9.47 -1.48 10.19
C GLU A 282 9.05 -1.97 8.80
N ALA A 283 7.92 -1.46 8.30
CA ALA A 283 7.35 -1.82 7.00
C ALA A 283 7.12 -3.33 6.79
N MET A 284 7.04 -4.10 7.88
CA MET A 284 6.87 -5.56 7.85
C MET A 284 7.95 -6.28 7.01
N LEU A 285 9.19 -5.81 7.07
CA LEU A 285 10.31 -6.46 6.42
C LEU A 285 10.62 -7.82 7.06
N ARG A 286 11.01 -8.80 6.26
CA ARG A 286 11.35 -10.15 6.74
C ARG A 286 12.67 -10.20 7.49
N GLU A 287 13.62 -9.38 7.08
CA GLU A 287 14.92 -9.27 7.72
C GLU A 287 14.99 -8.06 8.65
N ASN A 288 15.96 -8.05 9.55
CA ASN A 288 16.10 -7.02 10.57
C ASN A 288 16.40 -5.63 10.00
N THR A 289 17.07 -5.57 8.87
CA THR A 289 17.42 -4.33 8.19
C THR A 289 17.01 -4.37 6.71
N VAL A 290 16.89 -3.20 6.10
CA VAL A 290 16.70 -3.06 4.66
C VAL A 290 17.83 -3.75 3.90
N ASN A 291 19.06 -3.51 4.33
CA ASN A 291 20.26 -4.08 3.68
C ASN A 291 20.25 -5.60 3.71
N ASP A 292 19.86 -6.22 4.83
CA ASP A 292 19.78 -7.67 4.93
C ASP A 292 18.75 -8.25 3.95
N ASN A 293 17.60 -7.59 3.75
CA ASN A 293 16.65 -7.99 2.71
C ASN A 293 17.26 -7.95 1.30
N CYS A 294 18.03 -6.91 0.99
CA CYS A 294 18.69 -6.77 -0.30
C CYS A 294 19.79 -7.84 -0.49
N TYR A 295 20.56 -8.12 0.56
CA TYR A 295 21.67 -9.08 0.54
C TYR A 295 21.22 -10.53 0.32
N LYS A 296 19.97 -10.87 0.52
CA LYS A 296 19.46 -12.21 0.18
C LYS A 296 19.66 -12.56 -1.30
N CYS A 297 19.59 -11.55 -2.16
CA CYS A 297 19.80 -11.70 -3.60
C CYS A 297 21.08 -11.02 -4.08
N HIS A 298 21.50 -9.93 -3.42
CA HIS A 298 22.64 -9.11 -3.76
C HIS A 298 23.81 -9.31 -2.78
N ALA A 299 24.16 -10.58 -2.52
CA ALA A 299 25.21 -10.94 -1.59
C ALA A 299 26.57 -10.30 -1.94
N GLU A 300 26.82 -10.04 -3.24
CA GLU A 300 28.03 -9.39 -3.73
C GLU A 300 28.15 -7.92 -3.30
N LYS A 301 27.07 -7.30 -2.80
CA LYS A 301 27.08 -5.92 -2.27
C LYS A 301 27.30 -5.86 -0.75
N ARG A 302 27.29 -7.02 -0.08
CA ARG A 302 27.37 -7.09 1.38
C ARG A 302 28.75 -6.73 1.91
N GLY A 303 29.82 -7.07 1.19
CA GLY A 303 31.17 -6.97 1.70
C GLY A 303 31.55 -8.14 2.64
N PRO A 304 32.47 -7.96 3.57
CA PRO A 304 33.17 -6.70 3.88
C PRO A 304 34.08 -6.23 2.74
N PHE A 305 34.15 -4.92 2.55
CA PHE A 305 35.09 -4.31 1.63
C PHE A 305 36.20 -3.60 2.38
N LEU A 306 37.40 -3.58 1.80
CA LEU A 306 38.50 -2.82 2.36
C LEU A 306 38.19 -1.31 2.38
N TRP A 307 37.49 -0.85 1.33
CA TRP A 307 37.02 0.51 1.19
C TRP A 307 35.50 0.50 1.08
N GLU A 308 34.82 0.90 2.15
CA GLU A 308 33.36 0.95 2.22
C GLU A 308 32.85 2.36 1.94
N HIS A 309 31.74 2.43 1.21
CA HIS A 309 30.99 3.68 1.03
C HIS A 309 29.92 3.75 2.11
N ALA A 310 30.06 4.69 3.04
CA ALA A 310 29.21 4.75 4.25
C ALA A 310 27.71 4.71 3.96
N PRO A 311 27.13 5.50 3.01
CA PRO A 311 25.69 5.45 2.72
C PRO A 311 25.20 4.08 2.24
N VAL A 312 26.05 3.30 1.56
CA VAL A 312 25.72 1.94 1.11
C VAL A 312 25.64 0.99 2.29
N ARG A 313 26.60 1.09 3.21
CA ARG A 313 26.61 0.29 4.44
C ARG A 313 25.41 0.61 5.33
N GLU A 314 25.00 1.87 5.39
CA GLU A 314 23.91 2.32 6.24
C GLU A 314 22.55 1.86 5.71
N ASN A 315 22.21 2.20 4.47
CA ASN A 315 20.89 1.87 3.89
C ASN A 315 20.90 1.96 2.36
N CYS A 316 20.55 0.86 1.70
CA CYS A 316 20.39 0.82 0.24
C CYS A 316 19.37 1.84 -0.26
N LEU A 317 18.34 2.15 0.55
CA LEU A 317 17.31 3.13 0.20
C LEU A 317 17.82 4.58 0.23
N ASN A 318 19.06 4.86 0.63
CA ASN A 318 19.62 6.20 0.43
C ASN A 318 19.67 6.56 -1.06
N CYS A 319 19.88 5.56 -1.92
CA CYS A 319 20.02 5.76 -3.37
C CYS A 319 18.92 5.09 -4.19
N HIS A 320 18.36 3.96 -3.74
CA HIS A 320 17.46 3.12 -4.51
C HIS A 320 16.02 3.19 -4.01
N ASP A 321 15.06 3.07 -4.95
CA ASP A 321 13.65 2.81 -4.66
C ASP A 321 13.29 1.39 -5.15
N PRO A 322 13.07 0.44 -4.24
CA PRO A 322 12.86 -0.96 -4.60
C PRO A 322 11.51 -1.23 -5.25
N HIS A 323 10.54 -0.33 -5.16
CA HIS A 323 9.23 -0.54 -5.75
C HIS A 323 9.15 -0.12 -7.22
N GLY A 324 10.06 0.74 -7.65
CA GLY A 324 10.16 1.17 -9.04
C GLY A 324 10.63 2.61 -9.18
N SER A 325 11.27 2.89 -10.29
CA SER A 325 11.79 4.23 -10.60
C SER A 325 11.72 4.49 -12.11
N THR A 326 11.61 5.75 -12.47
CA THR A 326 11.81 6.21 -13.85
C THR A 326 13.29 6.36 -14.21
N LYS A 327 14.18 6.11 -13.24
CA LYS A 327 15.64 6.20 -13.41
C LYS A 327 16.24 4.80 -13.46
N GLU A 328 17.31 4.63 -14.21
CA GLU A 328 18.03 3.36 -14.30
C GLU A 328 18.45 2.84 -12.93
N PHE A 329 18.54 1.53 -12.78
CA PHE A 329 18.99 0.84 -11.56
C PHE A 329 18.15 1.16 -10.31
N LEU A 330 16.87 1.47 -10.46
CA LEU A 330 15.98 1.85 -9.35
C LEU A 330 16.48 3.08 -8.58
N LEU A 331 17.20 3.99 -9.21
CA LEU A 331 17.71 5.18 -8.52
C LEU A 331 16.56 6.16 -8.22
N LYS A 332 16.57 6.73 -7.01
CA LYS A 332 15.63 7.81 -6.64
C LYS A 332 15.82 9.05 -7.48
N VAL A 333 17.06 9.39 -7.75
CA VAL A 333 17.46 10.58 -8.50
C VAL A 333 18.47 10.20 -9.57
N GLN A 334 18.40 10.84 -10.72
CA GLN A 334 19.33 10.60 -11.82
C GLN A 334 20.76 11.05 -11.46
N ARG A 335 21.75 10.22 -11.82
CA ARG A 335 23.16 10.64 -11.77
C ARG A 335 23.43 11.74 -12.80
N PRO A 336 24.27 12.74 -12.53
CA PRO A 336 25.13 12.91 -11.34
C PRO A 336 24.47 13.59 -10.14
N LYS A 337 23.23 14.07 -10.25
CA LYS A 337 22.53 14.80 -9.18
C LYS A 337 22.45 14.00 -7.88
N LEU A 338 22.17 12.70 -7.95
CA LEU A 338 22.13 11.82 -6.77
C LEU A 338 23.44 11.89 -5.97
N CYS A 339 24.57 11.89 -6.66
CA CYS A 339 25.87 11.99 -6.00
C CYS A 339 26.09 13.38 -5.39
N ALA A 340 25.66 14.42 -6.09
CA ALA A 340 25.80 15.82 -5.66
C ALA A 340 24.92 16.18 -4.44
N GLU A 341 23.95 15.34 -4.05
CA GLU A 341 23.16 15.56 -2.84
C GLU A 341 23.99 15.42 -1.56
N CYS A 342 25.08 14.64 -1.61
CA CYS A 342 26.02 14.45 -0.50
C CYS A 342 27.44 14.96 -0.82
N HIS A 343 27.88 14.77 -2.06
CA HIS A 343 29.19 15.22 -2.53
C HIS A 343 29.05 16.61 -3.13
N GLY A 344 29.64 17.58 -2.46
CA GLY A 344 29.79 18.94 -3.00
C GLY A 344 30.61 18.95 -4.30
N PHE A 345 30.85 20.11 -4.81
CA PHE A 345 31.63 20.31 -6.06
C PHE A 345 33.12 20.04 -5.86
N ASP A 346 33.51 18.89 -5.33
CA ASP A 346 34.91 18.54 -5.05
C ASP A 346 35.79 18.60 -6.32
N HIS A 347 35.18 18.38 -7.48
CA HIS A 347 35.79 18.59 -8.78
C HIS A 347 35.55 20.02 -9.36
N GLY A 348 34.78 20.86 -8.68
CA GLY A 348 34.32 22.14 -9.20
C GLY A 348 35.18 23.32 -8.81
N THR A 349 35.67 23.36 -7.58
CA THR A 349 36.47 24.48 -7.08
C THR A 349 37.92 24.46 -7.56
N ASN A 350 38.48 23.28 -7.79
CA ASN A 350 39.84 23.10 -8.31
C ASN A 350 39.87 22.90 -9.82
N LEU A 351 38.71 22.88 -10.51
CA LEU A 351 38.57 22.58 -11.92
C LEU A 351 38.41 23.82 -12.81
N LEU A 352 38.51 24.99 -12.23
CA LEU A 352 38.49 26.25 -12.98
C LEU A 352 39.78 26.48 -13.77
N GLY A 353 40.73 25.55 -13.70
CA GLY A 353 41.86 25.49 -14.65
C GLY A 353 41.40 24.93 -16.00
N PRO A 354 41.79 25.53 -17.11
CA PRO A 354 41.29 25.19 -18.45
C PRO A 354 41.58 23.76 -18.92
N THR A 355 42.41 23.01 -18.20
CA THR A 355 42.80 21.65 -18.59
C THR A 355 41.98 20.53 -17.95
N ASN A 356 41.37 20.78 -16.81
CA ASN A 356 40.70 19.71 -16.06
C ASN A 356 39.18 19.65 -16.31
N SER A 357 38.56 20.77 -16.62
CA SER A 357 37.11 20.85 -16.84
C SER A 357 36.59 20.00 -18.01
N ARG A 358 37.39 19.91 -19.13
CA ARG A 358 36.99 19.12 -20.30
C ARG A 358 36.92 17.59 -20.05
N PHE A 359 37.65 17.09 -19.09
CA PHE A 359 37.66 15.65 -18.77
C PHE A 359 36.52 15.25 -17.82
N ILE A 360 36.00 16.21 -17.07
CA ILE A 360 34.98 15.96 -16.01
C ILE A 360 33.66 16.62 -16.39
N PHE A 361 33.69 17.75 -17.10
CA PHE A 361 32.47 18.44 -17.51
C PHE A 361 31.53 17.52 -18.29
N ASN A 362 30.27 17.49 -17.90
CA ASN A 362 29.24 16.62 -18.45
C ASN A 362 29.51 15.09 -18.34
N LYS A 363 30.47 14.65 -17.54
CA LYS A 363 30.70 13.26 -17.28
C LYS A 363 29.87 12.79 -16.05
N GLY A 364 29.27 11.60 -16.15
CA GLY A 364 28.64 10.98 -15.00
C GLY A 364 29.71 10.49 -14.01
N CYS A 365 29.50 10.72 -12.72
CA CYS A 365 30.44 10.29 -11.66
C CYS A 365 30.77 8.79 -11.77
N GLY A 366 29.79 7.97 -12.10
CA GLY A 366 29.95 6.53 -12.28
C GLY A 366 30.82 6.10 -13.47
N ASN A 367 31.24 7.03 -14.36
CA ASN A 367 32.16 6.71 -15.43
C ASN A 367 33.60 6.48 -14.91
N CYS A 368 33.92 7.11 -13.77
CA CYS A 368 35.20 6.97 -13.10
C CYS A 368 35.05 6.21 -11.77
N HIS A 369 34.01 6.50 -10.99
CA HIS A 369 33.74 5.89 -9.69
C HIS A 369 32.80 4.69 -9.85
N VAL A 370 33.29 3.60 -10.44
CA VAL A 370 32.46 2.44 -10.81
C VAL A 370 32.12 1.48 -9.67
N LYS A 371 32.89 1.54 -8.57
CA LYS A 371 32.78 0.62 -7.42
C LYS A 371 32.19 1.28 -6.19
N ILE A 372 31.19 2.16 -6.36
CA ILE A 372 30.58 2.92 -5.27
C ILE A 372 29.94 2.08 -4.16
N HIS A 373 29.62 0.80 -4.41
CA HIS A 373 29.08 -0.11 -3.40
C HIS A 373 30.16 -0.68 -2.46
N GLY A 374 31.43 -0.44 -2.76
CA GLY A 374 32.59 -0.91 -2.02
C GLY A 374 33.64 -1.52 -2.94
N SER A 375 34.90 -1.46 -2.51
CA SER A 375 36.05 -1.96 -3.26
C SER A 375 37.10 -2.58 -2.38
N ASN A 376 37.73 -3.65 -2.88
CA ASN A 376 38.93 -4.26 -2.31
C ASN A 376 40.19 -3.94 -3.12
N HIS A 377 40.08 -3.04 -4.12
CA HIS A 377 41.18 -2.68 -4.98
C HIS A 377 42.13 -1.68 -4.30
N PRO A 378 43.46 -1.80 -4.48
CA PRO A 378 44.42 -0.90 -3.86
C PRO A 378 44.37 0.55 -4.34
N SER A 379 43.57 0.87 -5.36
CA SER A 379 43.30 2.27 -5.76
C SER A 379 42.61 3.11 -4.68
N GLY A 380 42.15 2.49 -3.61
CA GLY A 380 41.70 3.18 -2.41
C GLY A 380 40.22 3.59 -2.42
N ALA A 381 39.91 4.55 -1.56
CA ALA A 381 38.55 5.02 -1.28
C ALA A 381 37.89 5.82 -2.42
N PHE A 382 38.55 5.98 -3.56
CA PHE A 382 37.97 6.65 -4.72
C PHE A 382 37.02 5.76 -5.53
N PHE A 383 36.93 4.48 -5.20
CA PHE A 383 36.00 3.52 -5.84
C PHE A 383 36.11 3.44 -7.36
N GLN A 384 37.31 3.64 -7.90
CA GLN A 384 37.52 3.65 -9.36
C GLN A 384 37.58 2.26 -9.96
N ARG A 385 37.88 1.24 -9.18
CA ARG A 385 37.96 -0.17 -9.57
C ARG A 385 37.46 -1.08 -8.49
#